data_33b21f3938250b05ff1f2479ff4f3ec4
#
_entry.id   33b21f3938250b05ff1f2479ff4f3ec4
#
_cell.length_a   1.000
_cell.length_b   1.000
_cell.length_c   1.000
_cell.angle_alpha   90.00
_cell.angle_beta   90.00
_cell.angle_gamma   90.00
#
_symmetry.space_group_name_H-M   'P 1'
#
loop_
_entity.id
_entity.type
_entity.pdbx_description
1 polymer ?
#
loop_
_entity_poly.entity_id
_entity_poly.type
_entity_poly.pdbx_seq_one_letter_code
_entity_poly.pdbx_strand_id
1 'polypeptide(L)'
;MKTYHPRKNDKGQPVALNQPSKPTDTATWRQVDQIATVTPDGAMPSEVNHLAIASWSDAPRDATGWEHLAGVSKFDEPTMPVVAGKSPASGAVVIEPDGRVWVVSPSNGFGGYIHTFHKGKLDPKEGLSLSANALKEVFEESGLRVELTGYLCDSIRSTSVTRYYLAMRVGGNPAAMEWESQATHLVPMTQLAQFVAHPNDEIVVGALRSLPQLSESDILSSPSGLASVHRILATIAGFRRQYGYWPTRLLLDGGMCEAVPRDLLSPLGWTMLNQKLDIVPIDDGTIYAEGPGTERFEYGDHFHLQEGPSVCFWIWGVELLDR
;
A
#
# COMPACT_ATOMS: atom_id res chain seq x y z
N MET A 1 24.30 -6.55 -27.75
CA MET A 1 25.12 -6.44 -26.54
C MET A 1 24.30 -6.98 -25.37
N LYS A 2 24.83 -7.88 -24.53
CA LYS A 2 24.09 -8.34 -23.36
C LYS A 2 24.10 -7.22 -22.31
N THR A 3 22.93 -6.88 -21.78
CA THR A 3 22.79 -5.93 -20.65
C THR A 3 22.85 -6.72 -19.35
N TYR A 4 23.53 -6.20 -18.36
CA TYR A 4 23.69 -6.81 -17.04
C TYR A 4 23.12 -5.88 -15.96
N HIS A 5 22.60 -6.50 -14.90
CA HIS A 5 22.17 -5.79 -13.71
C HIS A 5 23.42 -5.16 -13.03
N PRO A 6 23.33 -3.94 -12.46
CA PRO A 6 24.48 -3.31 -11.78
C PRO A 6 24.90 -4.07 -10.52
N ARG A 7 23.97 -4.77 -9.86
CA ARG A 7 24.27 -5.63 -8.71
C ARG A 7 24.50 -7.06 -9.15
N LYS A 8 25.38 -7.77 -8.43
CA LYS A 8 25.63 -9.20 -8.60
C LYS A 8 24.64 -10.00 -7.75
N ASN A 9 24.41 -11.26 -8.12
CA ASN A 9 23.63 -12.18 -7.31
C ASN A 9 24.39 -12.57 -6.01
N ASP A 10 23.74 -13.33 -5.12
CA ASP A 10 24.28 -13.78 -3.82
C ASP A 10 25.56 -14.61 -3.94
N LYS A 11 25.84 -15.17 -5.12
CA LYS A 11 27.09 -15.89 -5.43
C LYS A 11 28.15 -14.98 -6.04
N GLY A 12 27.95 -13.69 -6.09
CA GLY A 12 28.86 -12.71 -6.68
C GLY A 12 28.94 -12.76 -8.21
N GLN A 13 27.97 -13.39 -8.89
CA GLN A 13 27.96 -13.55 -10.34
C GLN A 13 27.17 -12.43 -11.03
N PRO A 14 27.58 -11.98 -12.24
CA PRO A 14 26.80 -11.03 -13.02
C PRO A 14 25.42 -11.60 -13.41
N VAL A 15 24.38 -10.80 -13.30
CA VAL A 15 23.00 -11.14 -13.69
C VAL A 15 22.68 -10.54 -15.05
N ALA A 16 22.43 -11.39 -16.05
CA ALA A 16 22.05 -10.92 -17.38
C ALA A 16 20.56 -10.57 -17.41
N LEU A 17 20.24 -9.42 -17.98
CA LEU A 17 18.86 -8.96 -18.19
C LEU A 17 18.37 -9.45 -19.56
N ASN A 18 17.28 -10.23 -19.58
CA ASN A 18 16.78 -10.82 -20.82
C ASN A 18 15.97 -9.83 -21.66
N GLN A 19 15.19 -8.98 -21.02
CA GLN A 19 14.36 -7.95 -21.65
C GLN A 19 14.47 -6.66 -20.80
N PRO A 20 15.53 -5.88 -20.98
CA PRO A 20 15.77 -4.71 -20.14
C PRO A 20 14.63 -3.71 -20.22
N SER A 21 14.08 -3.38 -19.06
CA SER A 21 13.07 -2.32 -18.91
C SER A 21 13.68 -0.96 -19.21
N LYS A 22 12.84 -0.02 -19.65
CA LYS A 22 13.25 1.37 -19.89
C LYS A 22 12.63 2.25 -18.80
N PRO A 23 13.43 3.08 -18.12
CA PRO A 23 12.88 4.03 -17.15
C PRO A 23 12.03 5.08 -17.86
N THR A 24 11.04 5.60 -17.15
CA THR A 24 10.26 6.76 -17.56
C THR A 24 10.89 8.05 -17.06
N ASP A 25 10.45 9.17 -17.59
CA ASP A 25 10.80 10.49 -17.06
C ASP A 25 10.31 10.63 -15.61
N THR A 26 11.05 11.38 -14.78
CA THR A 26 10.68 11.62 -13.39
C THR A 26 9.34 12.36 -13.24
N ALA A 27 8.91 13.14 -14.23
CA ALA A 27 7.60 13.78 -14.25
C ALA A 27 6.44 12.77 -14.32
N THR A 28 6.66 11.57 -14.91
CA THR A 28 5.64 10.50 -15.00
C THR A 28 5.18 10.02 -13.63
N TRP A 29 6.04 10.12 -12.61
CA TRP A 29 5.72 9.69 -11.25
C TRP A 29 4.57 10.48 -10.60
N ARG A 30 4.28 11.69 -11.11
CA ARG A 30 3.17 12.54 -10.67
C ARG A 30 1.88 12.34 -11.48
N GLN A 31 1.92 11.52 -12.55
CA GLN A 31 0.79 11.28 -13.45
C GLN A 31 0.08 10.00 -13.03
N VAL A 32 -1.04 10.12 -12.34
CA VAL A 32 -1.77 8.99 -11.73
C VAL A 32 -2.37 8.00 -12.73
N ASP A 33 -2.54 8.42 -13.98
CA ASP A 33 -3.05 7.64 -15.11
C ASP A 33 -1.93 7.00 -15.96
N GLN A 34 -0.66 7.23 -15.63
CA GLN A 34 0.50 6.73 -16.35
C GLN A 34 1.28 5.69 -15.52
N ILE A 35 1.88 4.74 -16.22
CA ILE A 35 2.82 3.80 -15.61
C ILE A 35 4.16 4.49 -15.47
N ALA A 36 4.64 4.65 -14.24
CA ALA A 36 5.99 5.12 -13.96
C ALA A 36 6.93 3.93 -13.74
N THR A 37 8.15 4.02 -14.25
CA THR A 37 9.15 2.95 -14.22
C THR A 37 10.51 3.49 -13.81
N VAL A 38 11.15 2.82 -12.87
CA VAL A 38 12.56 3.03 -12.54
C VAL A 38 13.36 1.74 -12.69
N THR A 39 14.60 1.86 -13.13
CA THR A 39 15.59 0.78 -13.17
C THR A 39 16.60 0.94 -12.05
N PRO A 40 17.41 -0.09 -11.72
CA PRO A 40 18.41 0.02 -10.66
C PRO A 40 19.29 1.26 -10.82
N ASP A 41 19.45 2.01 -9.73
CA ASP A 41 20.19 3.27 -9.65
C ASP A 41 19.66 4.39 -10.59
N GLY A 42 18.46 4.21 -11.14
CA GLY A 42 17.78 5.20 -11.99
C GLY A 42 17.36 6.45 -11.23
N ALA A 43 17.09 7.51 -11.98
CA ALA A 43 16.63 8.77 -11.40
C ALA A 43 15.20 8.63 -10.84
N MET A 44 15.00 9.12 -9.62
CA MET A 44 13.71 9.22 -8.95
C MET A 44 13.39 10.69 -8.61
N PRO A 45 12.12 11.08 -8.52
CA PRO A 45 11.75 12.34 -7.88
C PRO A 45 12.14 12.31 -6.40
N SER A 46 12.23 13.48 -5.76
CA SER A 46 12.50 13.57 -4.32
C SER A 46 11.43 12.91 -3.46
N GLU A 47 10.22 12.82 -3.99
CA GLU A 47 9.04 12.25 -3.31
C GLU A 47 8.05 11.67 -4.32
N VAL A 48 7.24 10.72 -3.86
CA VAL A 48 6.05 10.19 -4.55
C VAL A 48 4.91 10.23 -3.56
N ASN A 49 3.77 10.83 -3.93
CA ASN A 49 2.61 11.02 -3.05
C ASN A 49 3.00 11.65 -1.70
N HIS A 50 3.85 12.71 -1.76
CA HIS A 50 4.38 13.46 -0.60
C HIS A 50 5.16 12.62 0.42
N LEU A 51 5.51 11.40 0.09
CA LEU A 51 6.40 10.57 0.87
C LEU A 51 7.79 10.55 0.20
N ALA A 52 8.79 10.98 0.95
CA ALA A 52 10.17 11.08 0.47
C ALA A 52 10.69 9.75 -0.10
N ILE A 53 11.44 9.86 -1.20
CA ILE A 53 12.20 8.75 -1.77
C ILE A 53 13.60 8.79 -1.19
N ALA A 54 13.88 7.90 -0.26
CA ALA A 54 15.19 7.78 0.38
C ALA A 54 15.51 6.32 0.66
N SER A 55 16.76 5.92 0.45
CA SER A 55 17.18 4.54 0.73
C SER A 55 17.01 4.21 2.21
N TRP A 56 16.51 3.02 2.48
CA TRP A 56 16.30 2.52 3.83
C TRP A 56 17.61 1.95 4.39
N SER A 57 18.47 2.83 4.94
CA SER A 57 19.82 2.49 5.38
C SER A 57 19.89 1.58 6.62
N ASP A 58 18.84 1.60 7.44
CA ASP A 58 18.69 0.81 8.66
C ASP A 58 17.70 -0.37 8.49
N ALA A 59 17.54 -0.85 7.25
CA ALA A 59 16.75 -2.05 6.96
C ALA A 59 17.25 -3.25 7.77
N PRO A 60 16.36 -4.12 8.27
CA PRO A 60 16.74 -5.32 8.99
C PRO A 60 17.72 -6.18 8.20
N ARG A 61 18.67 -6.79 8.89
CA ARG A 61 19.68 -7.66 8.29
C ARG A 61 19.58 -9.11 8.78
N ASP A 62 18.65 -9.38 9.67
CA ASP A 62 18.42 -10.69 10.26
C ASP A 62 16.92 -10.95 10.48
N ALA A 63 16.62 -12.20 10.80
CA ALA A 63 15.24 -12.65 11.02
C ALA A 63 14.57 -11.90 12.19
N THR A 64 15.29 -11.61 13.25
CA THR A 64 14.76 -10.92 14.43
C THR A 64 14.24 -9.53 14.08
N GLY A 65 14.99 -8.80 13.28
CA GLY A 65 14.59 -7.46 12.81
C GLY A 65 13.34 -7.51 11.92
N TRP A 66 13.26 -8.46 10.99
CA TRP A 66 12.08 -8.64 10.13
C TRP A 66 10.85 -9.06 10.92
N GLU A 67 10.99 -9.99 11.89
CA GLU A 67 9.91 -10.39 12.78
C GLU A 67 9.41 -9.24 13.66
N HIS A 68 10.32 -8.40 14.12
CA HIS A 68 9.96 -7.21 14.89
C HIS A 68 9.07 -6.27 14.07
N LEU A 69 9.42 -6.01 12.81
CA LEU A 69 8.62 -5.18 11.90
C LEU A 69 7.26 -5.82 11.60
N ALA A 70 7.24 -7.12 11.33
CA ALA A 70 5.99 -7.86 11.09
C ALA A 70 5.04 -7.83 12.30
N GLY A 71 5.60 -7.85 13.51
CA GLY A 71 4.84 -7.80 14.76
C GLY A 71 4.12 -6.46 15.03
N VAL A 72 4.45 -5.41 14.30
CA VAL A 72 3.75 -4.11 14.40
C VAL A 72 2.34 -4.19 13.81
N SER A 73 2.17 -4.91 12.71
CA SER A 73 0.89 -5.09 12.03
C SER A 73 0.14 -6.29 12.62
N LYS A 74 -1.08 -6.06 13.11
CA LYS A 74 -1.94 -7.13 13.64
C LYS A 74 -3.23 -7.16 12.83
N PHE A 75 -3.49 -8.25 12.16
CA PHE A 75 -4.72 -8.52 11.42
C PHE A 75 -4.99 -10.02 11.42
N ASP A 76 -6.25 -10.38 11.26
CA ASP A 76 -6.65 -11.77 11.15
C ASP A 76 -6.30 -12.31 9.77
N GLU A 77 -5.73 -13.51 9.74
CA GLU A 77 -5.45 -14.22 8.51
C GLU A 77 -5.88 -15.70 8.62
N PRO A 78 -6.42 -16.28 7.53
CA PRO A 78 -6.82 -17.68 7.54
C PRO A 78 -5.59 -18.60 7.63
N THR A 79 -5.80 -19.84 8.08
CA THR A 79 -4.73 -20.85 8.01
C THR A 79 -4.28 -21.04 6.57
N MET A 80 -2.97 -20.95 6.32
CA MET A 80 -2.41 -21.11 4.98
C MET A 80 -2.68 -22.52 4.44
N PRO A 81 -3.16 -22.66 3.18
CA PRO A 81 -3.34 -23.97 2.57
C PRO A 81 -2.03 -24.74 2.43
N VAL A 82 -2.03 -26.02 2.83
CA VAL A 82 -0.89 -26.91 2.62
C VAL A 82 -1.16 -27.79 1.39
N VAL A 83 -0.31 -27.68 0.39
CA VAL A 83 -0.41 -28.48 -0.85
C VAL A 83 0.83 -29.32 -1.02
N ALA A 84 0.66 -30.64 -1.19
CA ALA A 84 1.77 -31.58 -1.33
C ALA A 84 2.70 -31.19 -2.50
N GLY A 85 4.00 -31.19 -2.26
CA GLY A 85 5.02 -30.84 -3.24
C GLY A 85 5.18 -29.33 -3.51
N LYS A 86 4.49 -28.45 -2.78
CA LYS A 86 4.63 -27.00 -2.91
C LYS A 86 5.22 -26.40 -1.64
N SER A 87 6.15 -25.47 -1.84
CA SER A 87 6.77 -24.73 -0.74
C SER A 87 5.90 -23.53 -0.35
N PRO A 88 5.88 -23.13 0.92
CA PRO A 88 5.29 -21.86 1.32
C PRO A 88 6.09 -20.69 0.74
N ALA A 89 5.38 -19.65 0.36
CA ALA A 89 5.92 -18.40 -0.12
C ALA A 89 5.03 -17.26 0.36
N SER A 90 5.55 -16.06 0.43
CA SER A 90 4.74 -14.88 0.73
C SER A 90 5.22 -13.67 -0.04
N GLY A 91 4.36 -12.67 -0.10
CA GLY A 91 4.63 -11.40 -0.75
C GLY A 91 3.56 -10.38 -0.40
N ALA A 92 3.68 -9.20 -0.96
CA ALA A 92 2.70 -8.16 -0.74
C ALA A 92 2.35 -7.40 -2.01
N VAL A 93 1.11 -6.93 -2.07
CA VAL A 93 0.63 -5.95 -3.02
C VAL A 93 0.68 -4.60 -2.34
N VAL A 94 1.59 -3.76 -2.79
CA VAL A 94 1.81 -2.43 -2.22
C VAL A 94 0.97 -1.42 -3.00
N ILE A 95 0.05 -0.76 -2.31
CA ILE A 95 -0.87 0.21 -2.91
C ILE A 95 -0.51 1.60 -2.40
N GLU A 96 -0.36 2.54 -3.31
CA GLU A 96 -0.18 3.96 -2.99
C GLU A 96 -1.52 4.64 -2.68
N PRO A 97 -1.51 5.76 -1.94
CA PRO A 97 -2.73 6.52 -1.65
C PRO A 97 -3.49 7.00 -2.90
N ASP A 98 -2.82 7.16 -4.03
CA ASP A 98 -3.42 7.55 -5.31
C ASP A 98 -4.03 6.35 -6.08
N GLY A 99 -4.05 5.16 -5.48
CA GLY A 99 -4.63 3.94 -6.03
C GLY A 99 -3.73 3.20 -7.02
N ARG A 100 -2.50 3.69 -7.30
CA ARG A 100 -1.53 2.95 -8.10
C ARG A 100 -0.88 1.83 -7.29
N VAL A 101 -0.43 0.80 -7.98
CA VAL A 101 0.12 -0.42 -7.40
C VAL A 101 1.57 -0.60 -7.81
N TRP A 102 2.42 -0.94 -6.85
CA TRP A 102 3.81 -1.28 -7.10
C TRP A 102 3.95 -2.70 -7.65
N VAL A 103 4.72 -2.82 -8.72
CA VAL A 103 4.95 -4.06 -9.47
C VAL A 103 6.43 -4.12 -9.85
N VAL A 104 6.99 -5.31 -9.95
CA VAL A 104 8.38 -5.53 -10.34
C VAL A 104 8.52 -6.30 -11.65
N SER A 105 9.63 -6.07 -12.35
CA SER A 105 10.08 -6.91 -13.45
C SER A 105 11.25 -7.77 -12.99
N PRO A 106 11.13 -9.12 -12.96
CA PRO A 106 12.24 -9.99 -12.61
C PRO A 106 13.41 -9.88 -13.60
N SER A 107 14.64 -9.89 -13.10
CA SER A 107 15.86 -9.75 -13.92
C SER A 107 16.05 -10.88 -14.94
N ASN A 108 15.68 -12.09 -14.56
CA ASN A 108 15.94 -13.30 -15.35
C ASN A 108 14.72 -13.82 -16.12
N GLY A 109 13.54 -13.20 -15.99
CA GLY A 109 12.29 -13.68 -16.58
C GLY A 109 11.90 -15.08 -16.09
N PHE A 110 12.31 -15.45 -14.86
CA PHE A 110 12.02 -16.78 -14.29
C PHE A 110 10.53 -17.09 -14.30
N GLY A 111 10.15 -18.27 -14.72
CA GLY A 111 8.76 -18.70 -14.81
C GLY A 111 7.94 -17.98 -15.89
N GLY A 112 8.58 -17.19 -16.76
CA GLY A 112 7.89 -16.45 -17.84
C GLY A 112 7.27 -15.11 -17.39
N TYR A 113 7.55 -14.66 -16.16
CA TYR A 113 7.06 -13.38 -15.69
C TYR A 113 7.79 -12.22 -16.36
N ILE A 114 7.03 -11.31 -16.99
CA ILE A 114 7.52 -10.01 -17.44
C ILE A 114 7.36 -9.01 -16.30
N HIS A 115 6.20 -9.00 -15.68
CA HIS A 115 5.85 -8.20 -14.52
C HIS A 115 5.13 -9.08 -13.50
N THR A 116 5.32 -8.83 -12.21
CA THR A 116 4.68 -9.58 -11.13
C THR A 116 4.66 -8.76 -9.84
N PHE A 117 3.88 -9.21 -8.85
CA PHE A 117 3.92 -8.67 -7.50
C PHE A 117 5.13 -9.22 -6.72
N HIS A 118 5.59 -8.46 -5.73
CA HIS A 118 6.68 -8.82 -4.84
C HIS A 118 6.38 -10.12 -4.09
N LYS A 119 7.31 -11.07 -4.12
CA LYS A 119 7.14 -12.35 -3.44
C LYS A 119 8.40 -13.21 -3.49
N GLY A 120 8.58 -14.01 -2.48
CA GLY A 120 9.59 -15.08 -2.50
C GLY A 120 9.22 -16.27 -1.63
N LYS A 121 9.99 -17.33 -1.75
CA LYS A 121 9.80 -18.54 -0.96
C LYS A 121 10.35 -18.35 0.44
N LEU A 122 9.65 -18.90 1.43
CA LEU A 122 10.24 -19.02 2.77
C LEU A 122 11.45 -19.94 2.72
N ASP A 123 12.59 -19.45 3.22
CA ASP A 123 13.72 -20.32 3.54
C ASP A 123 13.52 -20.85 4.97
N PRO A 124 13.35 -22.19 5.15
CA PRO A 124 13.21 -22.76 6.48
C PRO A 124 14.40 -22.50 7.41
N LYS A 125 15.56 -22.15 6.87
CA LYS A 125 16.76 -21.85 7.65
C LYS A 125 16.71 -20.45 8.26
N GLU A 126 16.02 -19.52 7.62
CA GLU A 126 15.83 -18.16 8.14
C GLU A 126 14.80 -18.12 9.27
N GLY A 127 13.81 -19.05 9.27
CA GLY A 127 12.80 -19.15 10.31
C GLY A 127 11.80 -17.99 10.35
N LEU A 128 11.64 -17.28 9.21
CA LEU A 128 10.73 -16.15 9.12
C LEU A 128 9.26 -16.60 9.08
N SER A 129 8.40 -15.81 9.70
CA SER A 129 6.95 -15.86 9.46
C SER A 129 6.60 -15.45 8.03
N LEU A 130 5.39 -15.74 7.58
CA LEU A 130 4.92 -15.33 6.24
C LEU A 130 4.89 -13.80 6.10
N SER A 131 4.46 -13.09 7.13
CA SER A 131 4.44 -11.63 7.16
C SER A 131 5.84 -11.02 7.14
N ALA A 132 6.78 -11.54 7.93
CA ALA A 132 8.17 -11.06 7.94
C ALA A 132 8.86 -11.32 6.60
N ASN A 133 8.65 -12.50 6.01
CA ASN A 133 9.18 -12.80 4.67
C ASN A 133 8.57 -11.89 3.61
N ALA A 134 7.27 -11.56 3.67
CA ALA A 134 6.66 -10.64 2.71
C ALA A 134 7.27 -9.24 2.78
N LEU A 135 7.55 -8.71 3.96
CA LEU A 135 8.23 -7.42 4.15
C LEU A 135 9.64 -7.44 3.56
N LYS A 136 10.40 -8.53 3.83
CA LYS A 136 11.75 -8.75 3.30
C LYS A 136 11.75 -8.77 1.78
N GLU A 137 10.87 -9.57 1.18
CA GLU A 137 10.78 -9.71 -0.29
C GLU A 137 10.40 -8.40 -0.98
N VAL A 138 9.47 -7.63 -0.41
CA VAL A 138 9.17 -6.29 -0.95
C VAL A 138 10.40 -5.41 -0.95
N PHE A 139 11.16 -5.40 0.15
CA PHE A 139 12.38 -4.60 0.24
C PHE A 139 13.45 -5.07 -0.75
N GLU A 140 13.74 -6.37 -0.82
CA GLU A 140 14.78 -6.94 -1.69
C GLU A 140 14.42 -6.73 -3.17
N GLU A 141 13.18 -7.01 -3.57
CA GLU A 141 12.74 -6.87 -4.96
C GLU A 141 12.52 -5.43 -5.40
N SER A 142 12.26 -4.48 -4.49
CA SER A 142 11.90 -3.10 -4.88
C SER A 142 12.55 -1.97 -4.09
N GLY A 143 13.32 -2.24 -3.04
CA GLY A 143 13.88 -1.19 -2.19
C GLY A 143 12.84 -0.39 -1.38
N LEU A 144 11.57 -0.79 -1.41
CA LEU A 144 10.50 -0.13 -0.69
C LEU A 144 10.50 -0.53 0.79
N ARG A 145 10.20 0.42 1.65
CA ARG A 145 9.82 0.18 3.03
C ARG A 145 8.31 0.23 3.12
N VAL A 146 7.70 -0.85 3.62
CA VAL A 146 6.24 -0.99 3.67
C VAL A 146 5.75 -1.44 5.03
N GLU A 147 4.47 -1.22 5.30
CA GLU A 147 3.72 -1.82 6.40
C GLU A 147 2.60 -2.67 5.83
N LEU A 148 2.41 -3.87 6.40
CA LEU A 148 1.31 -4.74 6.01
C LEU A 148 0.01 -4.23 6.64
N THR A 149 -1.07 -4.20 5.85
CA THR A 149 -2.36 -3.68 6.28
C THR A 149 -3.45 -4.75 6.37
N GLY A 150 -3.21 -5.93 5.81
CA GLY A 150 -4.17 -7.03 5.87
C GLY A 150 -3.77 -8.23 5.01
N TYR A 151 -4.49 -9.33 5.19
CA TYR A 151 -4.46 -10.49 4.31
C TYR A 151 -5.23 -10.18 3.01
N LEU A 152 -4.68 -10.57 1.86
CA LEU A 152 -5.36 -10.41 0.57
C LEU A 152 -5.87 -11.76 0.04
N CYS A 153 -4.97 -12.69 -0.26
CA CYS A 153 -5.32 -13.99 -0.83
C CYS A 153 -4.16 -14.98 -0.78
N ASP A 154 -4.47 -16.27 -0.96
CA ASP A 154 -3.50 -17.33 -1.21
C ASP A 154 -3.56 -17.75 -2.68
N SER A 155 -2.41 -17.76 -3.37
CA SER A 155 -2.25 -18.18 -4.77
C SER A 155 -1.50 -19.52 -4.85
N ILE A 156 -2.16 -20.55 -5.41
CA ILE A 156 -1.53 -21.85 -5.66
C ILE A 156 -0.81 -21.78 -7.01
N ARG A 157 0.52 -21.82 -6.96
CA ARG A 157 1.40 -21.74 -8.12
C ARG A 157 1.99 -23.10 -8.48
N SER A 158 2.82 -23.18 -9.52
CA SER A 158 3.44 -24.46 -9.93
C SER A 158 4.28 -25.11 -8.83
N THR A 159 5.11 -24.37 -8.12
CA THR A 159 6.06 -24.85 -7.09
C THR A 159 5.84 -24.32 -5.69
N SER A 160 4.88 -23.42 -5.49
CA SER A 160 4.61 -22.79 -4.19
C SER A 160 3.11 -22.57 -3.97
N VAL A 161 2.75 -22.43 -2.70
CA VAL A 161 1.56 -21.70 -2.28
C VAL A 161 2.06 -20.36 -1.80
N THR A 162 1.57 -19.28 -2.40
CA THR A 162 2.05 -17.92 -2.10
C THR A 162 0.94 -17.14 -1.43
N ARG A 163 1.18 -16.72 -0.20
CA ARG A 163 0.31 -15.79 0.52
C ARG A 163 0.63 -14.36 0.16
N TYR A 164 -0.40 -13.61 -0.20
CA TYR A 164 -0.28 -12.18 -0.45
C TYR A 164 -0.96 -11.37 0.63
N TYR A 165 -0.25 -10.34 1.05
CA TYR A 165 -0.75 -9.31 1.94
C TYR A 165 -1.03 -8.02 1.18
N LEU A 166 -1.92 -7.20 1.72
CA LEU A 166 -2.02 -5.79 1.36
C LEU A 166 -0.94 -5.04 2.13
N ALA A 167 -0.33 -4.08 1.49
CA ALA A 167 0.68 -3.24 2.10
C ALA A 167 0.59 -1.81 1.57
N MET A 168 1.14 -0.89 2.34
CA MET A 168 1.33 0.50 1.95
C MET A 168 2.78 0.90 2.12
N ARG A 169 3.26 1.76 1.24
CA ARG A 169 4.60 2.29 1.34
C ARG A 169 4.70 3.32 2.47
N VAL A 170 5.71 3.17 3.32
CA VAL A 170 6.05 4.10 4.39
C VAL A 170 7.45 4.70 4.20
N GLY A 171 8.12 4.37 3.10
CA GLY A 171 9.45 4.90 2.76
C GLY A 171 10.14 4.05 1.69
N GLY A 172 11.44 4.15 1.63
CA GLY A 172 12.27 3.40 0.70
C GLY A 172 12.57 4.13 -0.61
N ASN A 173 13.47 3.56 -1.40
CA ASN A 173 13.84 4.06 -2.71
C ASN A 173 13.74 2.93 -3.74
N PRO A 174 12.78 2.96 -4.66
CA PRO A 174 12.61 1.88 -5.63
C PRO A 174 13.81 1.71 -6.58
N ALA A 175 14.64 2.72 -6.78
CA ALA A 175 15.90 2.58 -7.52
C ALA A 175 16.96 1.75 -6.76
N ALA A 176 16.74 1.46 -5.47
CA ALA A 176 17.66 0.65 -4.65
C ALA A 176 17.34 -0.86 -4.67
N MET A 177 16.44 -1.31 -5.57
CA MET A 177 16.10 -2.73 -5.74
C MET A 177 17.35 -3.61 -5.87
N GLU A 178 17.29 -4.84 -5.34
CA GLU A 178 18.37 -5.80 -5.43
C GLU A 178 18.37 -6.54 -6.79
N TRP A 179 19.31 -7.47 -6.98
CA TRP A 179 19.61 -8.11 -8.26
C TRP A 179 18.46 -8.93 -8.87
N GLU A 180 17.48 -9.32 -8.09
CA GLU A 180 16.34 -10.12 -8.56
C GLU A 180 15.38 -9.34 -9.45
N SER A 181 15.32 -8.03 -9.28
CA SER A 181 14.46 -7.15 -10.08
C SER A 181 15.27 -6.20 -10.96
N GLN A 182 14.87 -6.06 -12.22
CA GLN A 182 15.48 -5.14 -13.18
C GLN A 182 14.73 -3.80 -13.30
N ALA A 183 13.52 -3.74 -12.79
CA ALA A 183 12.73 -2.52 -12.75
C ALA A 183 11.63 -2.65 -11.70
N THR A 184 11.27 -1.49 -11.14
CA THR A 184 10.08 -1.30 -10.32
C THR A 184 9.15 -0.32 -11.02
N HIS A 185 7.86 -0.64 -10.99
CA HIS A 185 6.82 0.11 -11.69
C HIS A 185 5.75 0.54 -10.72
N LEU A 186 5.21 1.73 -10.93
CA LEU A 186 4.00 2.21 -10.27
C LEU A 186 2.87 2.28 -11.29
N VAL A 187 1.88 1.39 -11.15
CA VAL A 187 0.91 1.05 -12.20
C VAL A 187 -0.50 1.48 -11.77
N PRO A 188 -1.23 2.25 -12.59
CA PRO A 188 -2.63 2.54 -12.33
C PRO A 188 -3.47 1.26 -12.20
N MET A 189 -4.37 1.19 -11.21
CA MET A 189 -5.23 0.03 -10.98
C MET A 189 -6.02 -0.39 -12.24
N THR A 190 -6.43 0.57 -13.05
CA THR A 190 -7.16 0.34 -14.32
C THR A 190 -6.33 -0.41 -15.37
N GLN A 191 -5.00 -0.29 -15.32
CA GLN A 191 -4.07 -0.92 -16.26
C GLN A 191 -3.42 -2.19 -15.67
N LEU A 192 -3.61 -2.44 -14.38
CA LEU A 192 -2.88 -3.48 -13.62
C LEU A 192 -3.06 -4.88 -14.24
N ALA A 193 -4.28 -5.29 -14.57
CA ALA A 193 -4.55 -6.62 -15.12
C ALA A 193 -3.90 -6.86 -16.48
N GLN A 194 -3.74 -5.81 -17.27
CA GLN A 194 -3.05 -5.91 -18.56
C GLN A 194 -1.54 -5.91 -18.37
N PHE A 195 -1.04 -5.20 -17.38
CA PHE A 195 0.37 -5.08 -17.09
C PHE A 195 0.92 -6.34 -16.40
N VAL A 196 0.19 -6.91 -15.43
CA VAL A 196 0.51 -8.15 -14.71
C VAL A 196 -0.30 -9.29 -15.33
N ALA A 197 0.04 -9.67 -16.57
CA ALA A 197 -0.77 -10.58 -17.38
C ALA A 197 -0.46 -12.07 -17.17
N HIS A 198 0.45 -12.43 -16.23
CA HIS A 198 0.78 -13.84 -16.00
C HIS A 198 -0.38 -14.56 -15.29
N PRO A 199 -0.83 -15.78 -15.75
CA PRO A 199 -1.99 -16.48 -15.18
C PRO A 199 -1.93 -16.72 -13.67
N ASN A 200 -0.75 -16.94 -13.11
CA ASN A 200 -0.60 -17.10 -11.66
C ASN A 200 -0.90 -15.82 -10.85
N ASP A 201 -0.91 -14.67 -11.47
CA ASP A 201 -1.19 -13.39 -10.82
C ASP A 201 -2.66 -12.95 -11.00
N GLU A 202 -3.44 -13.64 -11.87
CA GLU A 202 -4.86 -13.36 -12.08
C GLU A 202 -5.68 -13.43 -10.78
N ILE A 203 -5.37 -14.41 -9.91
CA ILE A 203 -6.04 -14.53 -8.61
C ILE A 203 -5.79 -13.32 -7.71
N VAL A 204 -4.56 -12.77 -7.75
CA VAL A 204 -4.19 -11.60 -6.96
C VAL A 204 -4.90 -10.36 -7.50
N VAL A 205 -4.90 -10.17 -8.82
CA VAL A 205 -5.63 -9.08 -9.48
C VAL A 205 -7.14 -9.20 -9.23
N GLY A 206 -7.68 -10.42 -9.27
CA GLY A 206 -9.08 -10.71 -8.93
C GLY A 206 -9.43 -10.35 -7.49
N ALA A 207 -8.56 -10.73 -6.54
CA ALA A 207 -8.72 -10.39 -5.14
C ALA A 207 -8.68 -8.86 -4.90
N LEU A 208 -7.77 -8.15 -5.57
CA LEU A 208 -7.71 -6.67 -5.50
C LEU A 208 -9.00 -6.02 -6.03
N ARG A 209 -9.56 -6.53 -7.11
CA ARG A 209 -10.83 -6.03 -7.67
C ARG A 209 -12.03 -6.35 -6.79
N SER A 210 -11.94 -7.42 -6.01
CA SER A 210 -12.98 -7.85 -5.07
C SER A 210 -12.87 -7.18 -3.71
N LEU A 211 -11.80 -6.41 -3.46
CA LEU A 211 -11.77 -5.52 -2.30
C LEU A 211 -12.99 -4.63 -2.37
N PRO A 212 -13.68 -4.40 -1.24
CA PRO A 212 -14.85 -3.55 -1.22
C PRO A 212 -14.48 -2.20 -1.83
N GLN A 213 -14.85 -2.02 -3.08
CA GLN A 213 -15.02 -0.69 -3.65
C GLN A 213 -16.31 -0.22 -3.01
N LEU A 214 -16.18 0.57 -1.95
CA LEU A 214 -17.33 1.14 -1.27
C LEU A 214 -18.13 1.93 -2.30
N SER A 215 -19.17 1.31 -2.84
CA SER A 215 -20.12 2.04 -3.65
C SER A 215 -20.95 2.93 -2.72
N GLU A 216 -21.45 4.02 -3.24
CA GLU A 216 -22.33 4.94 -2.49
C GLU A 216 -23.49 4.19 -1.84
N SER A 217 -24.06 3.20 -2.53
CA SER A 217 -25.15 2.34 -2.01
C SER A 217 -24.69 1.41 -0.87
N ASP A 218 -23.44 0.91 -0.88
CA ASP A 218 -22.91 0.03 0.17
C ASP A 218 -22.64 0.81 1.45
N ILE A 219 -22.19 2.06 1.33
CA ILE A 219 -21.95 2.96 2.47
C ILE A 219 -23.27 3.32 3.14
N LEU A 220 -24.31 3.62 2.35
CA LEU A 220 -25.63 4.01 2.85
C LEU A 220 -26.46 2.85 3.42
N SER A 221 -26.21 1.61 2.96
CA SER A 221 -26.93 0.41 3.39
C SER A 221 -26.26 -0.39 4.50
N SER A 222 -25.04 -0.02 4.90
CA SER A 222 -24.28 -0.77 5.91
C SER A 222 -24.76 -0.45 7.33
N PRO A 223 -24.99 -1.47 8.19
CA PRO A 223 -25.36 -1.22 9.59
C PRO A 223 -24.19 -0.55 10.34
N SER A 224 -24.39 0.66 10.78
CA SER A 224 -23.63 1.44 11.77
C SER A 224 -22.14 1.73 11.57
N GLY A 225 -21.32 0.82 11.06
CA GLY A 225 -19.87 0.99 11.10
C GLY A 225 -19.28 1.77 9.93
N LEU A 226 -19.52 1.33 8.71
CA LEU A 226 -19.03 1.99 7.48
C LEU A 226 -19.63 3.38 7.30
N ALA A 227 -20.90 3.55 7.66
CA ALA A 227 -21.57 4.84 7.68
C ALA A 227 -20.83 5.85 8.59
N SER A 228 -20.22 5.38 9.68
CA SER A 228 -19.50 6.23 10.62
C SER A 228 -18.17 6.75 10.03
N VAL A 229 -17.38 5.92 9.37
CA VAL A 229 -16.13 6.37 8.70
C VAL A 229 -16.48 7.33 7.57
N HIS A 230 -17.48 7.00 6.76
CA HIS A 230 -17.94 7.88 5.70
C HIS A 230 -18.32 9.26 6.24
N ARG A 231 -19.12 9.31 7.30
CA ARG A 231 -19.50 10.57 7.95
C ARG A 231 -18.31 11.36 8.47
N ILE A 232 -17.30 10.69 9.04
CA ILE A 232 -16.06 11.31 9.49
C ILE A 232 -15.32 11.93 8.31
N LEU A 233 -15.07 11.16 7.25
CA LEU A 233 -14.37 11.64 6.06
C LEU A 233 -15.12 12.79 5.39
N ALA A 234 -16.45 12.69 5.33
CA ALA A 234 -17.35 13.71 4.81
C ALA A 234 -17.25 15.03 5.60
N THR A 235 -17.23 14.93 6.92
CA THR A 235 -17.14 16.10 7.80
C THR A 235 -15.79 16.81 7.63
N ILE A 236 -14.70 16.08 7.55
CA ILE A 236 -13.36 16.61 7.31
C ILE A 236 -13.28 17.29 5.93
N ALA A 237 -13.81 16.63 4.88
CA ALA A 237 -13.84 17.19 3.54
C ALA A 237 -14.71 18.45 3.45
N GLY A 238 -15.88 18.41 4.08
CA GLY A 238 -16.79 19.56 4.14
C GLY A 238 -16.18 20.78 4.82
N PHE A 239 -15.46 20.56 5.93
CA PHE A 239 -14.71 21.64 6.58
C PHE A 239 -13.68 22.26 5.63
N ARG A 240 -12.83 21.44 4.99
CA ARG A 240 -11.82 21.93 4.05
C ARG A 240 -12.46 22.72 2.90
N ARG A 241 -13.54 22.22 2.34
CA ARG A 241 -14.26 22.89 1.26
C ARG A 241 -14.79 24.24 1.68
N GLN A 242 -15.34 24.32 2.89
CA GLN A 242 -15.93 25.57 3.40
C GLN A 242 -14.90 26.61 3.77
N TYR A 243 -13.79 26.20 4.38
CA TYR A 243 -12.80 27.10 4.98
C TYR A 243 -11.46 27.17 4.22
N GLY A 244 -11.22 26.28 3.24
CA GLY A 244 -10.01 26.28 2.40
C GLY A 244 -8.76 25.69 3.05
N TYR A 245 -8.86 25.20 4.30
CA TYR A 245 -7.76 24.53 5.03
C TYR A 245 -8.29 23.35 5.85
N TRP A 246 -7.37 22.49 6.31
CA TRP A 246 -7.74 21.28 7.05
C TRP A 246 -8.11 21.60 8.49
N PRO A 247 -9.09 20.88 9.10
CA PRO A 247 -9.42 21.04 10.50
C PRO A 247 -8.26 20.64 11.41
N THR A 248 -8.31 21.06 12.65
CA THR A 248 -7.35 20.69 13.69
C THR A 248 -7.96 19.77 14.73
N ARG A 249 -9.30 19.74 14.83
CA ARG A 249 -10.05 18.91 15.78
C ARG A 249 -11.20 18.21 15.10
N LEU A 250 -11.50 17.01 15.59
CA LEU A 250 -12.65 16.22 15.18
C LEU A 250 -13.44 15.81 16.43
N LEU A 251 -14.67 16.25 16.53
CA LEU A 251 -15.57 15.90 17.62
C LEU A 251 -16.43 14.75 17.15
N LEU A 252 -16.36 13.62 17.87
CA LEU A 252 -17.08 12.38 17.53
C LEU A 252 -17.97 11.95 18.68
N ASP A 253 -19.13 11.40 18.35
CA ASP A 253 -19.91 10.66 19.34
C ASP A 253 -19.09 9.55 20.00
N GLY A 254 -19.24 9.37 21.32
CA GLY A 254 -18.46 8.43 22.11
C GLY A 254 -18.51 6.99 21.57
N GLY A 255 -19.68 6.56 21.06
CA GLY A 255 -19.82 5.25 20.42
C GLY A 255 -18.98 5.13 19.14
N MET A 256 -18.80 6.21 18.37
CA MET A 256 -17.93 6.24 17.20
C MET A 256 -16.45 6.19 17.58
N CYS A 257 -16.05 6.87 18.66
CA CYS A 257 -14.68 6.83 19.16
C CYS A 257 -14.22 5.41 19.52
N GLU A 258 -15.14 4.55 19.96
CA GLU A 258 -14.87 3.15 20.27
C GLU A 258 -14.95 2.23 19.03
N ALA A 259 -15.94 2.45 18.16
CA ALA A 259 -16.22 1.58 17.02
C ALA A 259 -15.23 1.77 15.87
N VAL A 260 -14.83 3.00 15.57
CA VAL A 260 -13.97 3.33 14.43
C VAL A 260 -12.60 2.67 14.51
N PRO A 261 -11.83 2.75 15.62
CA PRO A 261 -10.54 2.08 15.71
C PRO A 261 -10.63 0.55 15.75
N ARG A 262 -11.75 -0.01 16.20
CA ARG A 262 -11.93 -1.45 16.33
C ARG A 262 -12.37 -2.10 15.02
N ASP A 263 -13.35 -1.50 14.34
CA ASP A 263 -14.12 -2.18 13.29
C ASP A 263 -13.87 -1.63 11.88
N LEU A 264 -13.29 -0.44 11.72
CA LEU A 264 -13.37 0.29 10.47
C LEU A 264 -12.11 0.92 9.93
N LEU A 265 -11.21 1.38 10.78
CA LEU A 265 -9.89 1.81 10.38
C LEU A 265 -8.89 0.77 10.84
N SER A 266 -7.90 0.45 9.98
CA SER A 266 -6.75 -0.28 10.48
C SER A 266 -6.16 0.49 11.69
N PRO A 267 -5.50 -0.17 12.64
CA PRO A 267 -4.85 0.51 13.77
C PRO A 267 -3.93 1.64 13.32
N LEU A 268 -3.30 1.48 12.15
CA LEU A 268 -2.48 2.50 11.52
C LEU A 268 -3.30 3.71 11.04
N GLY A 269 -4.40 3.47 10.33
CA GLY A 269 -5.29 4.55 9.87
C GLY A 269 -5.83 5.39 11.02
N TRP A 270 -6.20 4.75 12.13
CA TRP A 270 -6.60 5.46 13.35
C TRP A 270 -5.47 6.26 13.97
N THR A 271 -4.27 5.68 14.05
CA THR A 271 -3.08 6.37 14.57
C THR A 271 -2.76 7.60 13.71
N MET A 272 -2.81 7.48 12.39
CA MET A 272 -2.55 8.59 11.48
C MET A 272 -3.60 9.69 11.60
N LEU A 273 -4.88 9.34 11.75
CA LEU A 273 -5.94 10.32 11.99
C LEU A 273 -5.71 11.09 13.29
N ASN A 274 -5.32 10.40 14.37
CA ASN A 274 -4.98 11.02 15.66
C ASN A 274 -3.71 11.88 15.61
N GLN A 275 -2.81 11.63 14.68
CA GLN A 275 -1.63 12.50 14.46
C GLN A 275 -2.00 13.81 13.75
N LYS A 276 -3.10 13.81 13.01
CA LYS A 276 -3.57 14.98 12.23
C LYS A 276 -4.59 15.83 12.98
N LEU A 277 -5.43 15.18 13.78
CA LEU A 277 -6.56 15.80 14.45
C LEU A 277 -6.57 15.47 15.94
N ASP A 278 -6.89 16.45 16.75
CA ASP A 278 -7.28 16.23 18.14
C ASP A 278 -8.72 15.66 18.15
N ILE A 279 -8.86 14.38 18.51
CA ILE A 279 -10.15 13.70 18.51
C ILE A 279 -10.79 13.82 19.89
N VAL A 280 -11.93 14.48 19.93
CA VAL A 280 -12.64 14.79 21.17
C VAL A 280 -13.98 14.04 21.20
N PRO A 281 -14.21 13.16 22.20
CA PRO A 281 -15.51 12.51 22.35
C PRO A 281 -16.57 13.53 22.80
N ILE A 282 -17.76 13.41 22.21
CA ILE A 282 -18.97 14.17 22.55
C ILE A 282 -20.18 13.24 22.66
N ASP A 283 -21.26 13.70 23.27
CA ASP A 283 -22.45 12.89 23.53
C ASP A 283 -23.71 13.46 22.85
N ASP A 284 -23.58 14.07 21.68
CA ASP A 284 -24.72 14.69 20.97
C ASP A 284 -25.16 13.96 19.69
N GLY A 285 -24.52 12.84 19.38
CA GLY A 285 -24.86 11.99 18.24
C GLY A 285 -24.43 12.55 16.87
N THR A 286 -23.69 13.66 16.84
CA THR A 286 -23.20 14.34 15.65
C THR A 286 -21.70 14.21 15.46
N ILE A 287 -21.21 14.71 14.34
CA ILE A 287 -19.77 14.80 14.03
C ILE A 287 -19.48 16.24 13.63
N TYR A 288 -18.45 16.82 14.26
CA TYR A 288 -17.97 18.15 13.88
C TYR A 288 -16.48 18.12 13.57
N ALA A 289 -16.09 18.90 12.56
CA ALA A 289 -14.70 19.28 12.33
C ALA A 289 -14.52 20.74 12.73
N GLU A 290 -13.45 21.03 13.48
CA GLU A 290 -13.16 22.39 13.97
C GLU A 290 -11.78 22.83 13.50
N GLY A 291 -11.67 24.14 13.20
CA GLY A 291 -10.43 24.82 12.93
C GLY A 291 -9.72 25.31 14.19
N PRO A 292 -8.59 26.03 14.03
CA PRO A 292 -7.86 26.61 15.16
C PRO A 292 -8.57 27.79 15.84
N GLY A 293 -9.60 28.34 15.23
CA GLY A 293 -10.39 29.46 15.77
C GLY A 293 -11.80 29.03 16.18
N THR A 294 -12.81 29.65 15.60
CA THR A 294 -14.24 29.35 15.85
C THR A 294 -14.91 28.63 14.69
N GLU A 295 -14.15 28.26 13.69
CA GLU A 295 -14.63 27.58 12.50
C GLU A 295 -15.07 26.18 12.88
N ARG A 296 -16.32 25.85 12.53
CA ARG A 296 -16.93 24.54 12.75
C ARG A 296 -17.75 24.13 11.54
N PHE A 297 -17.61 22.87 11.16
CA PHE A 297 -18.43 22.22 10.14
C PHE A 297 -19.11 21.01 10.78
N GLU A 298 -20.42 20.92 10.61
CA GLU A 298 -21.24 19.81 11.04
C GLU A 298 -21.54 18.90 9.85
N TYR A 299 -21.56 17.59 10.06
CA TYR A 299 -22.03 16.66 9.04
C TYR A 299 -23.49 16.97 8.67
N GLY A 300 -23.77 17.14 7.39
CA GLY A 300 -25.11 17.45 6.85
C GLY A 300 -25.35 16.83 5.49
N ASP A 301 -26.59 16.93 4.98
CA ASP A 301 -27.13 16.24 3.80
C ASP A 301 -26.56 16.66 2.44
N HIS A 302 -25.57 17.53 2.39
CA HIS A 302 -25.07 18.12 1.14
C HIS A 302 -23.71 17.55 0.69
N PHE A 303 -23.33 16.37 1.18
CA PHE A 303 -22.03 15.77 0.87
C PHE A 303 -22.08 14.92 -0.39
N HIS A 304 -21.11 15.16 -1.31
CA HIS A 304 -20.85 14.29 -2.45
C HIS A 304 -19.56 13.49 -2.20
N LEU A 305 -19.64 12.16 -2.30
CA LEU A 305 -18.57 11.17 -2.09
C LEU A 305 -17.29 11.40 -2.91
N GLN A 306 -17.33 12.29 -3.91
CA GLN A 306 -16.17 12.61 -4.76
C GLN A 306 -14.97 13.20 -4.00
N GLU A 307 -15.16 13.67 -2.78
CA GLU A 307 -14.12 14.30 -1.96
C GLU A 307 -13.47 13.35 -0.94
N GLY A 308 -14.04 12.16 -0.73
CA GLY A 308 -13.50 11.15 0.20
C GLY A 308 -12.03 10.78 -0.05
N PRO A 309 -11.57 10.56 -1.28
CA PRO A 309 -10.18 10.31 -1.59
C PRO A 309 -9.22 11.41 -1.10
N SER A 310 -9.61 12.68 -1.24
CA SER A 310 -8.78 13.82 -0.81
C SER A 310 -8.51 13.81 0.70
N VAL A 311 -9.50 13.42 1.51
CA VAL A 311 -9.36 13.31 2.96
C VAL A 311 -8.43 12.14 3.32
N CYS A 312 -8.58 11.01 2.65
CA CYS A 312 -7.70 9.87 2.85
C CYS A 312 -6.24 10.25 2.55
N PHE A 313 -6.00 10.92 1.45
CA PHE A 313 -4.66 11.41 1.11
C PHE A 313 -4.10 12.35 2.18
N TRP A 314 -4.89 13.27 2.67
CA TRP A 314 -4.44 14.17 3.74
C TRP A 314 -4.13 13.42 5.04
N ILE A 315 -4.96 12.47 5.45
CA ILE A 315 -4.70 11.62 6.64
C ILE A 315 -3.36 10.90 6.49
N TRP A 316 -3.04 10.43 5.27
CA TRP A 316 -1.78 9.78 4.95
C TRP A 316 -0.59 10.73 4.75
N GLY A 317 -0.77 12.03 4.98
CA GLY A 317 0.27 13.04 4.80
C GLY A 317 0.44 13.52 3.36
N VAL A 318 -0.52 13.22 2.50
CA VAL A 318 -0.54 13.65 1.10
C VAL A 318 -1.43 14.88 0.97
N GLU A 319 -0.85 16.04 0.71
CA GLU A 319 -1.62 17.21 0.30
C GLU A 319 -1.81 17.17 -1.21
N LEU A 320 -3.05 17.00 -1.65
CA LEU A 320 -3.39 17.25 -3.04
C LEU A 320 -3.26 18.75 -3.29
N LEU A 321 -2.29 19.13 -4.11
CA LEU A 321 -2.21 20.50 -4.61
C LEU A 321 -3.50 20.77 -5.35
N ASP A 322 -4.19 21.84 -4.97
CA ASP A 322 -5.39 22.31 -5.65
C ASP A 322 -5.12 22.44 -7.14
N ARG A 323 -5.90 21.75 -7.97
CA ARG A 323 -5.92 21.94 -9.41
C ARG A 323 -6.84 23.07 -9.77
#